data_f295e713493f3e28f4a16e3bb5ec61f8
#
_entry.id   f295e713493f3e28f4a16e3bb5ec61f8
#
_cell.length_a   1.000
_cell.length_b   1.000
_cell.length_c   1.000
_cell.angle_alpha   90.00
_cell.angle_beta   90.00
_cell.angle_gamma   90.00
#
_symmetry.space_group_name_H-M   'P 1'
#
loop_
_entity.id
_entity.type
_entity.pdbx_description
1 polymer ?
#
loop_
_entity_poly.entity_id
_entity_poly.type
_entity_poly.pdbx_seq_one_letter_code
_entity_poly.pdbx_strand_id
1 'polypeptide(L)'
;MLIDPKTVVPKAQKMSNMGRMVGMLGLMFIIVSFVIGWYVGNLNNAYWVESKTVREAAKAGEFFVVTWQSIEVWRQWQNMFQFLGMGMLLFGIMVQLIVIVKALLTQGSNMYELLGGAKKE
;
A
#
# COMPACT_ATOMS: atom_id res chain seq x y z
N MET A 1 3.26 -15.46 35.89
CA MET A 1 3.30 -13.99 36.06
C MET A 1 2.42 -13.33 35.01
N LEU A 2 1.50 -12.48 35.45
CA LEU A 2 0.60 -11.79 34.53
C LEU A 2 1.35 -10.70 33.73
N ILE A 3 1.02 -10.58 32.46
CA ILE A 3 1.57 -9.53 31.60
C ILE A 3 0.84 -8.22 31.94
N ASP A 4 1.62 -7.17 32.23
CA ASP A 4 1.07 -5.88 32.64
C ASP A 4 0.51 -5.17 31.40
N PRO A 5 -0.82 -4.87 31.35
CA PRO A 5 -1.41 -4.14 30.25
C PRO A 5 -0.81 -2.73 30.10
N LYS A 6 -0.36 -2.10 31.16
CA LYS A 6 0.22 -0.76 31.11
C LYS A 6 1.51 -0.70 30.31
N THR A 7 2.24 -1.82 30.23
CA THR A 7 3.46 -1.88 29.42
C THR A 7 3.21 -2.39 28.02
N VAL A 8 2.27 -3.32 27.84
CA VAL A 8 2.00 -3.96 26.54
C VAL A 8 1.09 -3.11 25.65
N VAL A 9 0.03 -2.54 26.21
CA VAL A 9 -0.96 -1.78 25.45
C VAL A 9 -0.35 -0.56 24.74
N PRO A 10 0.49 0.30 25.40
CA PRO A 10 1.10 1.41 24.70
C PRO A 10 2.00 0.99 23.54
N LYS A 11 2.76 -0.10 23.70
CA LYS A 11 3.63 -0.63 22.64
C LYS A 11 2.82 -1.17 21.48
N ALA A 12 1.75 -1.93 21.76
CA ALA A 12 0.88 -2.47 20.75
C ALA A 12 0.15 -1.35 19.99
N GLN A 13 -0.31 -0.33 20.70
CA GLN A 13 -0.98 0.82 20.10
C GLN A 13 -0.03 1.61 19.18
N LYS A 14 1.20 1.82 19.61
CA LYS A 14 2.22 2.49 18.80
C LYS A 14 2.51 1.72 17.51
N MET A 15 2.65 0.41 17.63
CA MET A 15 2.87 -0.48 16.49
C MET A 15 1.66 -0.49 15.55
N SER A 16 0.46 -0.53 16.10
CA SER A 16 -0.79 -0.47 15.32
C SER A 16 -0.91 0.86 14.59
N ASN A 17 -0.57 1.98 15.22
CA ASN A 17 -0.59 3.30 14.59
C ASN A 17 0.41 3.37 13.44
N MET A 18 1.60 2.82 13.63
CA MET A 18 2.61 2.74 12.56
C MET A 18 2.10 1.92 11.38
N GLY A 19 1.53 0.74 11.65
CA GLY A 19 0.97 -0.12 10.60
C GLY A 19 -0.18 0.55 9.85
N ARG A 20 -1.04 1.26 10.57
CA ARG A 20 -2.14 2.02 9.97
C ARG A 20 -1.62 3.14 9.08
N MET A 21 -0.61 3.89 9.55
CA MET A 21 0.00 4.96 8.78
C MET A 21 0.63 4.45 7.49
N VAL A 22 1.42 3.39 7.57
CA VAL A 22 2.06 2.77 6.40
C VAL A 22 0.99 2.22 5.44
N GLY A 23 -0.05 1.57 5.96
CA GLY A 23 -1.15 1.06 5.15
C GLY A 23 -1.90 2.17 4.42
N MET A 24 -2.16 3.29 5.07
CA MET A 24 -2.81 4.44 4.44
C MET A 24 -1.94 5.07 3.37
N LEU A 25 -0.62 5.18 3.60
CA LEU A 25 0.32 5.65 2.58
C LEU A 25 0.32 4.73 1.37
N GLY A 26 0.31 3.41 1.61
CA GLY A 26 0.21 2.43 0.53
C GLY A 26 -1.06 2.59 -0.27
N LEU A 27 -2.19 2.79 0.39
CA LEU A 27 -3.47 3.03 -0.27
C LEU A 27 -3.44 4.31 -1.11
N MET A 28 -2.82 5.38 -0.58
CA MET A 28 -2.65 6.63 -1.35
C MET A 28 -1.82 6.41 -2.61
N PHE A 29 -0.73 5.64 -2.54
CA PHE A 29 0.07 5.31 -3.71
C PHE A 29 -0.72 4.52 -4.74
N ILE A 30 -1.59 3.60 -4.30
CA ILE A 30 -2.46 2.85 -5.20
C ILE A 30 -3.45 3.79 -5.90
N ILE A 31 -4.06 4.72 -5.16
CA ILE A 31 -4.97 5.71 -5.73
C ILE A 31 -4.24 6.59 -6.76
N VAL A 32 -3.03 7.04 -6.44
CA VAL A 32 -2.20 7.81 -7.38
C VAL A 32 -1.93 6.99 -8.64
N SER A 33 -1.64 5.69 -8.49
CA SER A 33 -1.45 4.79 -9.63
C SER A 33 -2.68 4.73 -10.53
N PHE A 34 -3.89 4.66 -9.96
CA PHE A 34 -5.13 4.69 -10.73
C PHE A 34 -5.32 6.01 -11.48
N VAL A 35 -5.01 7.13 -10.83
CA VAL A 35 -5.09 8.46 -11.46
C VAL A 35 -4.11 8.56 -12.64
N ILE A 36 -2.88 8.08 -12.45
CA ILE A 36 -1.88 8.04 -13.51
C ILE A 36 -2.36 7.14 -14.65
N GLY A 37 -2.94 5.98 -14.32
CA GLY A 37 -3.49 5.06 -15.31
C GLY A 37 -4.61 5.69 -16.14
N TRP A 38 -5.49 6.44 -15.49
CA TRP A 38 -6.54 7.17 -16.18
C TRP A 38 -5.96 8.23 -17.13
N TYR A 39 -4.97 8.98 -16.67
CA TYR A 39 -4.29 9.99 -17.48
C TYR A 39 -3.59 9.35 -18.68
N VAL A 40 -2.84 8.26 -18.46
CA VAL A 40 -2.17 7.51 -19.53
C VAL A 40 -3.19 6.95 -20.51
N GLY A 41 -4.33 6.46 -20.01
CA GLY A 41 -5.42 5.97 -20.86
C GLY A 41 -5.97 7.04 -21.78
N ASN A 42 -6.15 8.26 -21.28
CA ASN A 42 -6.60 9.40 -22.07
C ASN A 42 -5.56 9.80 -23.11
N LEU A 43 -4.28 9.85 -22.76
CA LEU A 43 -3.20 10.14 -23.69
C LEU A 43 -3.12 9.06 -24.79
N ASN A 44 -3.22 7.81 -24.39
CA ASN A 44 -3.17 6.68 -25.33
C ASN A 44 -4.32 6.74 -26.31
N ASN A 45 -5.53 7.03 -25.83
CA ASN A 45 -6.71 7.18 -26.66
C ASN A 45 -6.56 8.33 -27.65
N ALA A 46 -6.07 9.49 -27.20
CA ALA A 46 -5.80 10.63 -28.06
C ALA A 46 -4.75 10.31 -29.13
N TYR A 47 -3.73 9.54 -28.78
CA TYR A 47 -2.70 9.11 -29.72
C TYR A 47 -3.24 8.17 -30.78
N TRP A 48 -4.04 7.17 -30.39
CA TRP A 48 -4.50 6.13 -31.30
C TRP A 48 -5.75 6.51 -32.10
N VAL A 49 -6.43 7.60 -31.77
CA VAL A 49 -7.55 8.11 -32.55
C VAL A 49 -7.07 8.65 -33.92
N GLU A 50 -5.86 9.18 -33.98
CA GLU A 50 -5.29 9.71 -35.22
C GLU A 50 -4.88 8.56 -36.17
N SER A 51 -4.90 8.85 -37.50
CA SER A 51 -4.51 7.87 -38.51
C SER A 51 -3.04 7.48 -38.36
N LYS A 52 -2.72 6.23 -38.72
CA LYS A 52 -1.36 5.72 -38.68
C LYS A 52 -0.39 6.59 -39.48
N THR A 53 -0.83 7.07 -40.63
CA THR A 53 -0.01 7.93 -41.50
C THR A 53 0.39 9.21 -40.79
N VAL A 54 -0.55 9.86 -40.11
CA VAL A 54 -0.28 11.10 -39.34
C VAL A 54 0.69 10.80 -38.21
N ARG A 55 0.52 9.70 -37.49
CA ARG A 55 1.39 9.33 -36.38
C ARG A 55 2.82 9.05 -36.85
N GLU A 56 2.97 8.33 -37.94
CA GLU A 56 4.28 7.99 -38.50
C GLU A 56 5.00 9.21 -39.10
N ALA A 57 4.25 10.19 -39.59
CA ALA A 57 4.80 11.44 -40.14
C ALA A 57 5.20 12.43 -39.06
N ALA A 58 4.86 12.21 -37.79
CA ALA A 58 5.19 13.12 -36.70
C ALA A 58 6.70 13.19 -36.48
N LYS A 59 7.21 14.44 -36.35
CA LYS A 59 8.63 14.71 -36.09
C LYS A 59 8.90 14.84 -34.60
N ALA A 60 10.19 14.72 -34.24
CA ALA A 60 10.60 14.92 -32.84
C ALA A 60 10.16 16.32 -32.36
N GLY A 61 9.55 16.38 -31.18
CA GLY A 61 9.03 17.62 -30.60
C GLY A 61 7.58 17.92 -30.96
N GLU A 62 6.98 17.20 -31.90
CA GLU A 62 5.55 17.33 -32.20
C GLU A 62 4.67 16.66 -31.14
N PHE A 63 3.41 17.04 -31.08
CA PHE A 63 2.45 16.55 -30.09
C PHE A 63 2.43 15.03 -30.01
N PHE A 64 2.40 14.32 -31.14
CA PHE A 64 2.31 12.87 -31.16
C PHE A 64 3.54 12.19 -30.58
N VAL A 65 4.73 12.68 -30.88
CA VAL A 65 5.98 12.13 -30.34
C VAL A 65 6.08 12.40 -28.85
N VAL A 66 5.77 13.62 -28.42
CA VAL A 66 5.76 14.00 -27.01
C VAL A 66 4.72 13.18 -26.22
N THR A 67 3.53 12.99 -26.80
CA THR A 67 2.47 12.17 -26.18
C THR A 67 2.93 10.73 -26.01
N TRP A 68 3.55 10.14 -27.03
CA TRP A 68 4.09 8.78 -26.94
C TRP A 68 5.14 8.66 -25.85
N GLN A 69 6.09 9.57 -25.80
CA GLN A 69 7.12 9.60 -24.76
C GLN A 69 6.51 9.77 -23.37
N SER A 70 5.49 10.62 -23.24
CA SER A 70 4.78 10.82 -21.99
C SER A 70 4.08 9.52 -21.54
N ILE A 71 3.43 8.80 -22.47
CA ILE A 71 2.79 7.51 -22.17
C ILE A 71 3.80 6.52 -21.60
N GLU A 72 4.98 6.41 -22.24
CA GLU A 72 6.04 5.50 -21.79
C GLU A 72 6.53 5.84 -20.38
N VAL A 73 6.82 7.11 -20.13
CA VAL A 73 7.33 7.59 -18.84
C VAL A 73 6.28 7.38 -17.75
N TRP A 74 5.03 7.79 -17.98
CA TRP A 74 3.97 7.68 -16.97
C TRP A 74 3.60 6.23 -16.70
N ARG A 75 3.71 5.35 -17.68
CA ARG A 75 3.46 3.92 -17.48
C ARG A 75 4.48 3.32 -16.52
N GLN A 76 5.75 3.71 -16.63
CA GLN A 76 6.79 3.26 -15.70
C GLN A 76 6.52 3.76 -14.29
N TRP A 77 6.12 5.04 -14.13
CA TRP A 77 5.76 5.61 -12.84
C TRP A 77 4.54 4.92 -12.25
N GLN A 78 3.54 4.60 -13.08
CA GLN A 78 2.34 3.89 -12.64
C GLN A 78 2.71 2.54 -12.02
N ASN A 79 3.53 1.75 -12.69
CA ASN A 79 3.96 0.45 -12.20
C ASN A 79 4.73 0.59 -10.88
N MET A 80 5.62 1.57 -10.79
CA MET A 80 6.42 1.82 -9.60
C MET A 80 5.52 2.18 -8.41
N PHE A 81 4.58 3.10 -8.57
CA PHE A 81 3.63 3.47 -7.52
C PHE A 81 2.73 2.31 -7.12
N GLN A 82 2.30 1.50 -8.08
CA GLN A 82 1.45 0.34 -7.81
C GLN A 82 2.20 -0.68 -6.96
N PHE A 83 3.42 -1.05 -7.33
CA PHE A 83 4.22 -2.00 -6.56
C PHE A 83 4.55 -1.46 -5.17
N LEU A 84 4.96 -0.22 -5.09
CA LEU A 84 5.27 0.41 -3.80
C LEU A 84 4.04 0.47 -2.90
N GLY A 85 2.90 0.88 -3.46
CA GLY A 85 1.65 0.96 -2.73
C GLY A 85 1.18 -0.40 -2.22
N MET A 86 1.24 -1.43 -3.06
CA MET A 86 0.88 -2.80 -2.66
C MET A 86 1.81 -3.32 -1.57
N GLY A 87 3.12 -3.10 -1.71
CA GLY A 87 4.10 -3.51 -0.71
C GLY A 87 3.86 -2.83 0.63
N MET A 88 3.61 -1.54 0.63
CA MET A 88 3.32 -0.79 1.85
C MET A 88 2.00 -1.22 2.49
N LEU A 89 0.98 -1.47 1.67
CA LEU A 89 -0.32 -1.93 2.17
C LEU A 89 -0.19 -3.31 2.82
N LEU A 90 0.51 -4.24 2.17
CA LEU A 90 0.76 -5.58 2.71
C LEU A 90 1.58 -5.51 4.00
N PHE A 91 2.59 -4.65 4.05
CA PHE A 91 3.38 -4.43 5.26
C PHE A 91 2.51 -3.91 6.40
N GLY A 92 1.64 -2.94 6.12
CA GLY A 92 0.70 -2.40 7.09
C GLY A 92 -0.24 -3.48 7.64
N ILE A 93 -0.79 -4.32 6.76
CA ILE A 93 -1.65 -5.45 7.15
C ILE A 93 -0.87 -6.43 8.02
N MET A 94 0.37 -6.77 7.62
CA MET A 94 1.22 -7.67 8.39
C MET A 94 1.48 -7.14 9.81
N VAL A 95 1.78 -5.85 9.94
CA VAL A 95 1.98 -5.22 11.25
C VAL A 95 0.71 -5.32 12.09
N GLN A 96 -0.47 -5.06 11.51
CA GLN A 96 -1.73 -5.18 12.22
C GLN A 96 -2.00 -6.62 12.68
N LEU A 97 -1.69 -7.61 11.85
CA LEU A 97 -1.83 -9.02 12.22
C LEU A 97 -0.89 -9.38 13.37
N ILE A 98 0.34 -8.89 13.37
CA ILE A 98 1.28 -9.11 14.46
C ILE A 98 0.73 -8.51 15.76
N VAL A 99 0.18 -7.30 15.70
CA VAL A 99 -0.43 -6.65 16.86
C VAL A 99 -1.60 -7.48 17.41
N ILE A 100 -2.47 -7.98 16.52
CA ILE A 100 -3.61 -8.82 16.91
C ILE A 100 -3.11 -10.11 17.58
N VAL A 101 -2.12 -10.78 16.99
CA VAL A 101 -1.55 -12.01 17.55
C VAL A 101 -0.95 -11.76 18.94
N LYS A 102 -0.18 -10.68 19.08
CA LYS A 102 0.40 -10.32 20.40
C LYS A 102 -0.68 -10.02 21.43
N ALA A 103 -1.74 -9.31 21.04
CA ALA A 103 -2.85 -9.03 21.94
C ALA A 103 -3.57 -10.31 22.39
N LEU A 104 -3.81 -11.24 21.45
CA LEU A 104 -4.43 -12.53 21.75
C LEU A 104 -3.55 -13.40 22.64
N LEU A 105 -2.25 -13.43 22.39
CA LEU A 105 -1.30 -14.17 23.23
C LEU A 105 -1.24 -13.61 24.64
N THR A 106 -1.22 -12.29 24.77
CA THR A 106 -1.22 -11.63 26.07
C THR A 106 -2.49 -11.95 26.83
N GLN A 107 -3.65 -11.85 26.17
CA GLN A 107 -4.94 -12.15 26.78
C GLN A 107 -5.02 -13.63 27.17
N GLY A 108 -4.59 -14.54 26.29
CA GLY A 108 -4.60 -15.97 26.56
C GLY A 108 -3.66 -16.34 27.70
N SER A 109 -2.47 -15.74 27.75
CA SER A 109 -1.51 -15.96 28.84
C SER A 109 -2.07 -15.49 30.18
N ASN A 110 -2.69 -14.33 30.22
CA ASN A 110 -3.30 -13.81 31.44
C ASN A 110 -4.49 -14.68 31.89
N MET A 111 -5.33 -15.11 30.97
CA MET A 111 -6.43 -16.03 31.29
C MET A 111 -5.91 -17.37 31.81
N TYR A 112 -4.86 -17.89 31.18
CA TYR A 112 -4.25 -19.15 31.64
C TYR A 112 -3.77 -19.03 33.08
N GLU A 113 -3.05 -17.96 33.43
CA GLU A 113 -2.57 -17.75 34.82
C GLU A 113 -3.72 -17.56 35.79
N LEU A 114 -4.76 -16.84 35.42
CA LEU A 114 -5.92 -16.61 36.28
C LEU A 114 -6.72 -17.87 36.52
N LEU A 115 -6.88 -18.75 35.51
CA LEU A 115 -7.68 -19.95 35.60
C LEU A 115 -6.86 -21.19 35.97
N GLY A 116 -5.67 -21.33 35.38
CA GLY A 116 -4.82 -22.50 35.53
C GLY A 116 -3.79 -22.35 36.64
N GLY A 117 -3.19 -21.19 36.79
CA GLY A 117 -2.22 -20.92 37.83
C GLY A 117 -2.81 -21.01 39.24
N ALA A 118 -4.04 -20.52 39.41
CA ALA A 118 -4.74 -20.58 40.68
C ALA A 118 -5.04 -22.01 41.14
N LYS A 119 -5.20 -22.95 40.21
CA LYS A 119 -5.47 -24.34 40.53
C LYS A 119 -4.22 -25.12 40.99
N LYS A 120 -3.04 -24.60 40.71
CA LYS A 120 -1.78 -25.22 41.10
C LYS A 120 -1.38 -24.88 42.54
N GLU A 121 -1.99 -23.88 43.11
CA GLU A 121 -1.82 -23.53 44.51
C GLU A 121 -2.79 -24.28 45.38
#